data_117e081a91577bb41ab2b8f1dca004b6
#
_entry.id   117e081a91577bb41ab2b8f1dca004b6
#
_cell.length_a   1.000
_cell.length_b   1.000
_cell.length_c   1.000
_cell.angle_alpha   90.00
_cell.angle_beta   90.00
_cell.angle_gamma   90.00
#
_symmetry.space_group_name_H-M   'P 1'
#
loop_
_entity.id
_entity.type
_entity.pdbx_description
1 polymer ?
#
loop_
_entity_poly.entity_id
_entity_poly.type
_entity_poly.pdbx_seq_one_letter_code
_entity_poly.pdbx_strand_id
1 'polypeptide(L)'
;MCIRDSFYPPRVSVPDDYIYGRGFSEDTTRFGPEWWTLFGDTVLNNLVARALDNNRDVAVAASRVEEARLNLKSVRAQYLPQVGLGVTAEGEYTPATKIVQSYAVEPSLSWEVALFGQLRNAKRAAKAQIASSEWALRGVRLALAAEVATTYFTLLEYERDLAIARQSCALRRESAALIDSMFRYGMSDGVALEQ
;
A
#
# COMPACT_ATOMS: atom_id res chain seq x y z
N MET A 1 -28.36 -24.23 14.46
CA MET A 1 -29.18 -23.15 13.88
C MET A 1 -28.26 -22.39 12.91
N CYS A 2 -28.32 -22.75 11.61
CA CYS A 2 -27.47 -22.10 10.62
C CYS A 2 -28.10 -20.76 10.24
N ILE A 3 -27.60 -19.69 10.82
CA ILE A 3 -27.91 -18.33 10.38
C ILE A 3 -27.27 -18.18 9.00
N ARG A 4 -28.08 -18.16 7.98
CA ARG A 4 -27.66 -17.86 6.61
C ARG A 4 -27.57 -16.35 6.51
N ASP A 5 -26.48 -15.77 7.02
CA ASP A 5 -26.19 -14.36 6.81
C ASP A 5 -25.85 -14.15 5.33
N SER A 6 -26.88 -13.86 4.56
CA SER A 6 -26.71 -13.34 3.22
C SER A 6 -26.39 -11.85 3.36
N PHE A 7 -25.13 -11.48 3.15
CA PHE A 7 -24.75 -10.09 3.02
C PHE A 7 -25.43 -9.51 1.77
N TYR A 8 -26.34 -8.59 1.99
CA TYR A 8 -26.91 -7.75 0.94
C TYR A 8 -26.19 -6.41 1.00
N PRO A 9 -25.42 -6.04 -0.03
CA PRO A 9 -24.83 -4.70 -0.07
C PRO A 9 -25.94 -3.66 0.01
N PRO A 10 -25.79 -2.61 0.83
CA PRO A 10 -26.80 -1.55 0.92
C PRO A 10 -26.98 -0.91 -0.46
N ARG A 11 -28.22 -0.77 -0.89
CA ARG A 11 -28.54 -0.02 -2.11
C ARG A 11 -28.48 1.47 -1.76
N VAL A 12 -27.40 2.10 -2.16
CA VAL A 12 -27.27 3.58 -2.08
C VAL A 12 -27.93 4.11 -3.37
N SER A 13 -28.98 4.92 -3.22
CA SER A 13 -29.53 5.65 -4.36
C SER A 13 -28.56 6.78 -4.71
N VAL A 14 -27.88 6.62 -5.81
CA VAL A 14 -27.03 7.67 -6.39
C VAL A 14 -27.90 8.46 -7.36
N PRO A 15 -27.90 9.81 -7.33
CA PRO A 15 -28.58 10.60 -8.34
C PRO A 15 -28.08 10.24 -9.73
N ASP A 16 -28.98 10.10 -10.69
CA ASP A 16 -28.63 9.75 -12.08
C ASP A 16 -27.82 10.87 -12.76
N ASP A 17 -27.85 12.09 -12.20
CA ASP A 17 -27.15 13.25 -12.77
C ASP A 17 -26.54 14.11 -11.65
N TYR A 18 -25.25 14.44 -11.77
CA TYR A 18 -24.61 15.41 -10.88
C TYR A 18 -24.77 16.83 -11.45
N ILE A 19 -25.05 17.81 -10.59
CA ILE A 19 -25.31 19.22 -10.98
C ILE A 19 -24.20 19.77 -11.89
N TYR A 20 -22.95 19.36 -11.68
CA TYR A 20 -21.78 19.77 -12.47
C TYR A 20 -21.31 18.70 -13.46
N GLY A 21 -22.05 17.59 -13.60
CA GLY A 21 -21.70 16.47 -14.51
C GLY A 21 -22.11 16.72 -15.97
N ARG A 22 -22.97 17.71 -16.23
CA ARG A 22 -23.44 18.03 -17.58
C ARG A 22 -22.31 18.62 -18.41
N GLY A 23 -21.74 17.81 -19.32
CA GLY A 23 -20.66 18.22 -20.23
C GLY A 23 -19.32 17.49 -20.02
N PHE A 24 -19.19 16.68 -18.98
CA PHE A 24 -18.08 15.73 -18.88
C PHE A 24 -18.50 14.44 -19.57
N SER A 25 -17.82 14.10 -20.66
CA SER A 25 -17.92 12.75 -21.23
C SER A 25 -17.45 11.77 -20.15
N GLU A 26 -18.19 10.65 -19.98
CA GLU A 26 -17.82 9.54 -19.10
C GLU A 26 -16.53 8.83 -19.57
N ASP A 27 -15.50 9.58 -19.87
CA ASP A 27 -14.21 9.01 -20.23
C ASP A 27 -13.48 8.60 -18.94
N THR A 28 -14.04 7.59 -18.28
CA THR A 28 -13.45 6.93 -17.10
C THR A 28 -12.13 6.24 -17.43
N THR A 29 -11.76 6.17 -18.71
CA THR A 29 -10.49 5.60 -19.18
C THR A 29 -9.28 6.48 -18.90
N ARG A 30 -9.49 7.78 -18.59
CA ARG A 30 -8.40 8.71 -18.28
C ARG A 30 -7.74 8.48 -16.93
N PHE A 31 -8.42 7.83 -15.98
CA PHE A 31 -7.88 7.55 -14.64
C PHE A 31 -7.38 6.11 -14.54
N GLY A 32 -6.38 5.77 -15.35
CA GLY A 32 -5.66 4.50 -15.27
C GLY A 32 -4.80 4.39 -13.99
N PRO A 33 -4.22 3.22 -13.74
CA PRO A 33 -3.32 3.02 -12.62
C PRO A 33 -2.08 3.93 -12.64
N GLU A 34 -1.79 4.54 -13.78
CA GLU A 34 -0.67 5.46 -14.02
C GLU A 34 -1.14 6.92 -14.21
N TRP A 35 -2.08 7.36 -13.37
CA TRP A 35 -2.71 8.68 -13.43
C TRP A 35 -1.70 9.86 -13.41
N TRP A 36 -0.52 9.68 -12.82
CA TRP A 36 0.53 10.71 -12.76
C TRP A 36 1.11 11.05 -14.13
N THR A 37 0.96 10.19 -15.12
CA THR A 37 1.40 10.47 -16.50
C THR A 37 0.59 11.60 -17.15
N LEU A 38 -0.59 11.90 -16.65
CA LEU A 38 -1.45 13.00 -17.11
C LEU A 38 -0.79 14.38 -16.92
N PHE A 39 0.17 14.51 -15.99
CA PHE A 39 0.91 15.75 -15.78
C PHE A 39 1.95 16.03 -16.88
N GLY A 40 2.26 15.04 -17.74
CA GLY A 40 3.22 15.19 -18.83
C GLY A 40 4.68 15.43 -18.37
N ASP A 41 4.96 15.23 -17.08
CA ASP A 41 6.28 15.45 -16.49
C ASP A 41 7.10 14.15 -16.46
N THR A 42 8.18 14.11 -17.20
CA THR A 42 9.06 12.94 -17.31
C THR A 42 9.87 12.70 -16.03
N VAL A 43 10.18 13.75 -15.27
CA VAL A 43 10.89 13.64 -14.00
C VAL A 43 10.00 12.98 -12.96
N LEU A 44 8.75 13.45 -12.83
CA LEU A 44 7.75 12.86 -11.95
C LEU A 44 7.53 11.37 -12.30
N ASN A 45 7.37 11.06 -13.59
CA ASN A 45 7.16 9.69 -14.04
C ASN A 45 8.31 8.76 -13.62
N ASN A 46 9.56 9.21 -13.78
CA ASN A 46 10.73 8.44 -13.37
C ASN A 46 10.83 8.28 -11.85
N LEU A 47 10.49 9.32 -11.08
CA LEU A 47 10.49 9.26 -9.62
C LEU A 47 9.46 8.25 -9.10
N VAL A 48 8.23 8.29 -9.63
CA VAL A 48 7.18 7.36 -9.23
C VAL A 48 7.55 5.92 -9.62
N ALA A 49 8.06 5.69 -10.83
CA ALA A 49 8.51 4.37 -11.26
C ALA A 49 9.59 3.82 -10.32
N ARG A 50 10.63 4.59 -10.03
CA ARG A 50 11.69 4.20 -9.09
C ARG A 50 11.19 3.94 -7.67
N ALA A 51 10.23 4.73 -7.20
CA ALA A 51 9.63 4.53 -5.89
C ALA A 51 8.84 3.22 -5.84
N LEU A 52 8.01 2.93 -6.85
CA LEU A 52 7.23 1.70 -6.92
C LEU A 52 8.09 0.44 -7.00
N ASP A 53 9.23 0.51 -7.69
CA ASP A 53 10.14 -0.63 -7.86
C ASP A 53 10.99 -0.92 -6.61
N ASN A 54 11.33 0.12 -5.84
CA ASN A 54 12.26 -0.02 -4.73
C ASN A 54 11.64 0.10 -3.33
N ASN A 55 10.34 0.40 -3.24
CA ASN A 55 9.67 0.58 -1.95
C ASN A 55 9.44 -0.76 -1.26
N ARG A 56 9.82 -0.83 0.01
CA ARG A 56 9.70 -2.04 0.83
C ARG A 56 8.26 -2.35 1.23
N ASP A 57 7.41 -1.35 1.38
CA ASP A 57 6.00 -1.56 1.73
C ASP A 57 5.23 -2.22 0.58
N VAL A 58 5.59 -1.86 -0.68
CA VAL A 58 5.08 -2.56 -1.87
C VAL A 58 5.53 -4.01 -1.88
N ALA A 59 6.80 -4.30 -1.54
CA ALA A 59 7.32 -5.67 -1.45
C ALA A 59 6.62 -6.47 -0.35
N VAL A 60 6.39 -5.87 0.83
CA VAL A 60 5.63 -6.49 1.93
C VAL A 60 4.19 -6.77 1.51
N ALA A 61 3.52 -5.83 0.85
CA ALA A 61 2.16 -6.04 0.36
C ALA A 61 2.09 -7.15 -0.70
N ALA A 62 3.08 -7.25 -1.59
CA ALA A 62 3.19 -8.34 -2.55
C ALA A 62 3.39 -9.71 -1.87
N SER A 63 4.24 -9.77 -0.83
CA SER A 63 4.44 -10.99 -0.03
C SER A 63 3.15 -11.45 0.68
N ARG A 64 2.32 -10.51 1.14
CA ARG A 64 1.00 -10.84 1.73
C ARG A 64 0.04 -11.46 0.72
N VAL A 65 0.12 -11.08 -0.55
CA VAL A 65 -0.66 -11.74 -1.62
C VAL A 65 -0.20 -13.19 -1.80
N GLU A 66 1.12 -13.44 -1.79
CA GLU A 66 1.65 -14.81 -1.85
C GLU A 66 1.27 -15.65 -0.62
N GLU A 67 1.32 -15.07 0.57
CA GLU A 67 0.85 -15.71 1.80
C GLU A 67 -0.62 -16.13 1.68
N ALA A 68 -1.49 -15.26 1.20
CA ALA A 68 -2.91 -15.58 0.98
C ALA A 68 -3.09 -16.71 -0.05
N ARG A 69 -2.26 -16.75 -1.11
CA ARG A 69 -2.26 -17.85 -2.09
C ARG A 69 -1.80 -19.18 -1.50
N LEU A 70 -0.79 -19.14 -0.64
CA LEU A 70 -0.33 -20.35 0.07
C LEU A 70 -1.36 -20.85 1.08
N ASN A 71 -2.05 -19.93 1.77
CA ASN A 71 -3.16 -20.28 2.64
C ASN A 71 -4.29 -20.99 1.87
N LEU A 72 -4.63 -20.52 0.66
CA LEU A 72 -5.59 -21.24 -0.20
C LEU A 72 -5.09 -22.66 -0.53
N LYS A 73 -3.79 -22.86 -0.76
CA LYS A 73 -3.24 -24.21 -0.97
C LYS A 73 -3.39 -25.09 0.27
N SER A 74 -3.13 -24.54 1.47
CA SER A 74 -3.32 -25.23 2.75
C SER A 74 -4.79 -25.65 2.94
N VAL A 75 -5.74 -24.74 2.69
CA VAL A 75 -7.19 -25.06 2.75
C VAL A 75 -7.57 -26.14 1.74
N ARG A 76 -6.95 -26.14 0.55
CA ARG A 76 -7.18 -27.20 -0.44
C ARG A 76 -6.59 -28.55 -0.01
N ALA A 77 -5.48 -28.57 0.71
CA ALA A 77 -4.88 -29.80 1.22
C ALA A 77 -5.79 -30.52 2.22
N GLN A 78 -6.66 -29.81 2.93
CA GLN A 78 -7.62 -30.40 3.86
C GLN A 78 -8.70 -31.26 3.18
N TYR A 79 -8.84 -31.17 1.85
CA TYR A 79 -9.72 -32.10 1.10
C TYR A 79 -9.09 -33.49 0.89
N LEU A 80 -7.77 -33.61 1.11
CA LEU A 80 -7.03 -34.84 0.91
C LEU A 80 -6.84 -35.57 2.24
N PRO A 81 -6.77 -36.90 2.21
CA PRO A 81 -6.34 -37.70 3.39
C PRO A 81 -4.98 -37.26 3.88
N GLN A 82 -4.84 -37.11 5.18
CA GLN A 82 -3.56 -36.84 5.81
C GLN A 82 -2.88 -38.15 6.21
N VAL A 83 -1.67 -38.34 5.74
CA VAL A 83 -0.84 -39.49 6.05
C VAL A 83 0.27 -39.07 6.99
N GLY A 84 0.36 -39.70 8.13
CA GLY A 84 1.41 -39.49 9.12
C GLY A 84 2.22 -40.75 9.35
N LEU A 85 3.48 -40.60 9.72
CA LEU A 85 4.35 -41.69 10.17
C LEU A 85 4.95 -41.26 11.52
N GLY A 86 4.51 -41.92 12.58
CA GLY A 86 5.08 -41.80 13.92
C GLY A 86 6.24 -42.80 14.07
N VAL A 87 7.38 -42.37 14.58
CA VAL A 87 8.49 -43.23 14.98
C VAL A 87 8.80 -42.88 16.42
N THR A 88 8.64 -43.85 17.32
CA THR A 88 8.98 -43.75 18.74
C THR A 88 10.10 -44.71 19.08
N ALA A 89 11.07 -44.22 19.84
CA ALA A 89 12.14 -45.05 20.41
C ALA A 89 12.16 -44.73 21.93
N GLU A 90 11.86 -45.74 22.74
CA GLU A 90 11.84 -45.65 24.19
C GLU A 90 12.87 -46.61 24.79
N GLY A 91 13.62 -46.11 25.78
CA GLY A 91 14.55 -46.94 26.56
C GLY A 91 14.17 -46.85 28.03
N GLU A 92 13.80 -48.01 28.63
CA GLU A 92 13.50 -48.11 30.05
C GLU A 92 14.59 -48.90 30.76
N TYR A 93 15.11 -48.35 31.86
CA TYR A 93 16.05 -49.04 32.73
C TYR A 93 15.33 -49.49 33.97
N THR A 94 15.27 -50.82 34.19
CA THR A 94 14.76 -51.41 35.41
C THR A 94 15.86 -52.23 36.07
N PRO A 95 16.09 -52.16 37.40
CA PRO A 95 17.15 -52.90 38.07
C PRO A 95 17.12 -54.41 37.83
N ALA A 96 15.94 -54.97 37.54
CA ALA A 96 15.71 -56.39 37.30
C ALA A 96 15.98 -56.84 35.85
N THR A 97 15.81 -55.97 34.85
CA THR A 97 15.85 -56.34 33.43
C THR A 97 16.93 -55.62 32.61
N LYS A 98 17.73 -54.79 33.25
CA LYS A 98 18.70 -53.85 32.60
C LYS A 98 18.00 -52.87 31.66
N ILE A 99 18.54 -52.61 30.49
CA ILE A 99 17.97 -51.66 29.53
C ILE A 99 17.08 -52.44 28.55
N VAL A 100 15.79 -52.09 28.55
CA VAL A 100 14.84 -52.56 27.51
C VAL A 100 14.63 -51.41 26.55
N GLN A 101 14.93 -51.63 25.27
CA GLN A 101 14.67 -50.65 24.20
C GLN A 101 13.47 -51.13 23.37
N SER A 102 12.50 -50.25 23.20
CA SER A 102 11.36 -50.47 22.32
C SER A 102 11.36 -49.47 21.18
N TYR A 103 11.07 -49.96 19.99
CA TYR A 103 10.93 -49.18 18.79
C TYR A 103 9.54 -49.42 18.23
N ALA A 104 8.78 -48.34 17.98
CA ALA A 104 7.48 -48.46 17.33
C ALA A 104 7.45 -47.57 16.10
N VAL A 105 6.88 -48.09 15.02
CA VAL A 105 6.64 -47.35 13.77
C VAL A 105 5.13 -47.42 13.52
N GLU A 106 4.46 -46.27 13.60
CA GLU A 106 3.01 -46.16 13.51
C GLU A 106 2.60 -45.34 12.28
N PRO A 107 2.21 -45.97 11.18
CA PRO A 107 1.57 -45.26 10.10
C PRO A 107 0.17 -44.81 10.51
N SER A 108 -0.20 -43.57 10.28
CA SER A 108 -1.52 -43.05 10.54
C SER A 108 -2.13 -42.45 9.26
N LEU A 109 -3.43 -42.69 9.08
CA LEU A 109 -4.22 -42.10 8.01
C LEU A 109 -5.46 -41.45 8.64
N SER A 110 -5.61 -40.16 8.44
CA SER A 110 -6.79 -39.43 8.86
C SER A 110 -7.42 -38.66 7.70
N TRP A 111 -8.73 -38.73 7.57
CA TRP A 111 -9.49 -38.04 6.55
C TRP A 111 -10.83 -37.56 7.11
N GLU A 112 -11.01 -36.25 7.05
CA GLU A 112 -12.26 -35.61 7.45
C GLU A 112 -13.10 -35.29 6.22
N VAL A 113 -14.25 -35.94 6.09
CA VAL A 113 -15.19 -35.68 5.00
C VAL A 113 -16.20 -34.62 5.44
N ALA A 114 -16.03 -33.39 4.99
CA ALA A 114 -16.91 -32.27 5.33
C ALA A 114 -18.21 -32.31 4.50
N LEU A 115 -19.21 -33.03 4.96
CA LEU A 115 -20.50 -33.22 4.26
C LEU A 115 -21.34 -31.94 4.21
N PHE A 116 -21.20 -31.02 5.17
CA PHE A 116 -22.07 -29.81 5.31
C PHE A 116 -21.46 -28.55 4.69
N GLY A 117 -20.49 -28.69 3.80
CA GLY A 117 -19.94 -27.57 3.04
C GLY A 117 -18.94 -26.67 3.77
N GLN A 118 -18.45 -27.07 4.95
CA GLN A 118 -17.43 -26.35 5.73
C GLN A 118 -16.18 -26.06 4.88
N LEU A 119 -15.58 -27.06 4.27
CA LEU A 119 -14.40 -26.90 3.41
C LEU A 119 -14.68 -26.06 2.16
N ARG A 120 -15.89 -26.17 1.60
CA ARG A 120 -16.30 -25.34 0.45
C ARG A 120 -16.35 -23.85 0.83
N ASN A 121 -16.89 -23.54 2.00
CA ASN A 121 -16.95 -22.16 2.49
C ASN A 121 -15.57 -21.65 2.91
N ALA A 122 -14.74 -22.47 3.54
CA ALA A 122 -13.33 -22.15 3.84
C ALA A 122 -12.54 -21.80 2.56
N LYS A 123 -12.72 -22.60 1.50
CA LYS A 123 -12.10 -22.31 0.19
C LYS A 123 -12.60 -21.01 -0.43
N ARG A 124 -13.91 -20.68 -0.30
CA ARG A 124 -14.46 -19.40 -0.78
C ARG A 124 -13.90 -18.23 0.01
N ALA A 125 -13.80 -18.36 1.34
CA ALA A 125 -13.21 -17.36 2.20
C ALA A 125 -11.73 -17.11 1.85
N ALA A 126 -10.94 -18.18 1.67
CA ALA A 126 -9.54 -18.05 1.27
C ALA A 126 -9.36 -17.38 -0.12
N LYS A 127 -10.25 -17.64 -1.07
CA LYS A 127 -10.25 -16.93 -2.37
C LYS A 127 -10.60 -15.45 -2.22
N ALA A 128 -11.56 -15.10 -1.38
CA ALA A 128 -11.92 -13.71 -1.10
C ALA A 128 -10.75 -12.98 -0.40
N GLN A 129 -10.00 -13.68 0.45
CA GLN A 129 -8.80 -13.14 1.10
C GLN A 129 -7.70 -12.82 0.09
N ILE A 130 -7.50 -13.62 -0.95
CA ILE A 130 -6.56 -13.30 -2.04
C ILE A 130 -6.99 -12.01 -2.73
N ALA A 131 -8.25 -11.91 -3.14
CA ALA A 131 -8.77 -10.69 -3.78
C ALA A 131 -8.59 -9.46 -2.88
N SER A 132 -8.88 -9.58 -1.57
CA SER A 132 -8.64 -8.52 -0.59
C SER A 132 -7.17 -8.09 -0.55
N SER A 133 -6.23 -9.04 -0.51
CA SER A 133 -4.79 -8.74 -0.50
C SER A 133 -4.32 -8.09 -1.81
N GLU A 134 -4.86 -8.49 -2.96
CA GLU A 134 -4.55 -7.88 -4.26
C GLU A 134 -5.06 -6.43 -4.34
N TRP A 135 -6.24 -6.15 -3.81
CA TRP A 135 -6.75 -4.78 -3.72
C TRP A 135 -5.94 -3.93 -2.72
N ALA A 136 -5.52 -4.52 -1.59
CA ALA A 136 -4.65 -3.85 -0.64
C ALA A 136 -3.29 -3.46 -1.28
N LEU A 137 -2.69 -4.35 -2.07
CA LEU A 137 -1.46 -4.04 -2.83
C LEU A 137 -1.66 -2.88 -3.81
N ARG A 138 -2.79 -2.84 -4.52
CA ARG A 138 -3.12 -1.71 -5.40
C ARG A 138 -3.27 -0.41 -4.61
N GLY A 139 -3.90 -0.46 -3.43
CA GLY A 139 -4.04 0.67 -2.53
C GLY A 139 -2.67 1.22 -2.07
N VAL A 140 -1.74 0.36 -1.69
CA VAL A 140 -0.37 0.76 -1.30
C VAL A 140 0.36 1.44 -2.46
N ARG A 141 0.28 0.89 -3.67
CA ARG A 141 0.88 1.50 -4.87
C ARG A 141 0.30 2.87 -5.18
N LEU A 142 -1.02 3.02 -5.08
CA LEU A 142 -1.71 4.29 -5.31
C LEU A 142 -1.29 5.35 -4.28
N ALA A 143 -1.26 4.97 -3.00
CA ALA A 143 -0.86 5.86 -1.92
C ALA A 143 0.59 6.33 -2.09
N LEU A 144 1.51 5.42 -2.41
CA LEU A 144 2.92 5.75 -2.65
C LEU A 144 3.08 6.70 -3.84
N ALA A 145 2.39 6.45 -4.97
CA ALA A 145 2.44 7.33 -6.12
C ALA A 145 1.92 8.74 -5.79
N ALA A 146 0.85 8.83 -5.00
CA ALA A 146 0.28 10.10 -4.56
C ALA A 146 1.25 10.86 -3.63
N GLU A 147 1.90 10.16 -2.71
CA GLU A 147 2.89 10.73 -1.79
C GLU A 147 4.11 11.29 -2.54
N VAL A 148 4.64 10.53 -3.50
CA VAL A 148 5.77 10.98 -4.34
C VAL A 148 5.36 12.22 -5.16
N ALA A 149 4.18 12.20 -5.77
CA ALA A 149 3.70 13.33 -6.56
C ALA A 149 3.50 14.58 -5.69
N THR A 150 2.89 14.45 -4.53
CA THR A 150 2.69 15.56 -3.60
C THR A 150 4.02 16.16 -3.15
N THR A 151 4.97 15.30 -2.75
CA THR A 151 6.30 15.74 -2.31
C THR A 151 7.07 16.43 -3.45
N TYR A 152 6.96 15.92 -4.67
CA TYR A 152 7.58 16.53 -5.85
C TYR A 152 7.01 17.93 -6.12
N PHE A 153 5.69 18.10 -6.11
CA PHE A 153 5.08 19.43 -6.32
C PHE A 153 5.40 20.40 -5.18
N THR A 154 5.46 19.93 -3.95
CA THR A 154 5.91 20.74 -2.81
C THR A 154 7.36 21.19 -2.98
N LEU A 155 8.24 20.34 -3.50
CA LEU A 155 9.61 20.73 -3.82
C LEU A 155 9.64 21.83 -4.88
N LEU A 156 8.87 21.70 -5.96
CA LEU A 156 8.79 22.72 -7.00
C LEU A 156 8.23 24.06 -6.47
N GLU A 157 7.27 24.00 -5.54
CA GLU A 157 6.76 25.18 -4.83
C GLU A 157 7.89 25.90 -4.08
N TYR A 158 8.65 25.18 -3.26
CA TYR A 158 9.78 25.76 -2.52
C TYR A 158 10.88 26.31 -3.41
N GLU A 159 11.16 25.68 -4.55
CA GLU A 159 12.11 26.22 -5.53
C GLU A 159 11.62 27.56 -6.11
N ARG A 160 10.32 27.69 -6.38
CA ARG A 160 9.70 28.93 -6.85
C ARG A 160 9.72 30.01 -5.79
N ASP A 161 9.37 29.67 -4.55
CA ASP A 161 9.41 30.59 -3.43
C ASP A 161 10.83 31.11 -3.17
N LEU A 162 11.82 30.23 -3.25
CA LEU A 162 13.22 30.64 -3.14
C LEU A 162 13.64 31.62 -4.25
N ALA A 163 13.21 31.38 -5.48
CA ALA A 163 13.47 32.29 -6.59
C ALA A 163 12.85 33.66 -6.37
N ILE A 164 11.57 33.69 -5.92
CA ILE A 164 10.87 34.93 -5.60
C ILE A 164 11.53 35.67 -4.44
N ALA A 165 11.91 34.97 -3.37
CA ALA A 165 12.59 35.56 -2.23
C ALA A 165 13.95 36.19 -2.63
N ARG A 166 14.73 35.48 -3.47
CA ARG A 166 16.00 36.02 -3.99
C ARG A 166 15.79 37.28 -4.84
N GLN A 167 14.80 37.26 -5.72
CA GLN A 167 14.45 38.42 -6.54
C GLN A 167 14.00 39.61 -5.67
N SER A 168 13.12 39.39 -4.68
CA SER A 168 12.67 40.40 -3.73
C SER A 168 13.82 40.98 -2.93
N CYS A 169 14.77 40.15 -2.48
CA CYS A 169 15.97 40.59 -1.78
C CYS A 169 16.85 41.48 -2.67
N ALA A 170 17.04 41.09 -3.95
CA ALA A 170 17.80 41.91 -4.91
C ALA A 170 17.15 43.29 -5.14
N LEU A 171 15.84 43.32 -5.38
CA LEU A 171 15.08 44.59 -5.56
C LEU A 171 15.16 45.47 -4.32
N ARG A 172 15.03 44.92 -3.11
CA ARG A 172 15.15 45.69 -1.87
C ARG A 172 16.56 46.26 -1.69
N ARG A 173 17.63 45.52 -2.04
CA ARG A 173 19.00 46.06 -2.01
C ARG A 173 19.22 47.19 -2.99
N GLU A 174 18.65 47.07 -4.18
CA GLU A 174 18.70 48.14 -5.18
C GLU A 174 17.93 49.40 -4.72
N SER A 175 16.74 49.22 -4.14
CA SER A 175 15.96 50.31 -3.57
C SER A 175 16.71 51.00 -2.41
N ALA A 176 17.32 50.19 -1.50
CA ALA A 176 18.11 50.75 -0.40
C ALA A 176 19.32 51.54 -0.91
N ALA A 177 20.03 51.09 -1.93
CA ALA A 177 21.13 51.80 -2.55
C ALA A 177 20.68 53.14 -3.20
N LEU A 178 19.50 53.14 -3.83
CA LEU A 178 18.90 54.35 -4.38
C LEU A 178 18.56 55.36 -3.27
N ILE A 179 17.91 54.91 -2.19
CA ILE A 179 17.56 55.78 -1.05
C ILE A 179 18.82 56.30 -0.36
N ASP A 180 19.88 55.50 -0.18
CA ASP A 180 21.16 55.94 0.36
C ASP A 180 21.80 57.04 -0.51
N SER A 181 21.75 56.90 -1.84
CA SER A 181 22.21 57.96 -2.74
C SER A 181 21.37 59.22 -2.66
N MET A 182 20.05 59.12 -2.60
CA MET A 182 19.17 60.25 -2.42
C MET A 182 19.41 60.99 -1.08
N PHE A 183 19.65 60.24 0.00
CA PHE A 183 20.00 60.78 1.30
C PHE A 183 21.33 61.61 1.24
N ARG A 184 22.37 61.05 0.61
CA ARG A 184 23.66 61.71 0.44
C ARG A 184 23.57 63.02 -0.34
N TYR A 185 22.64 63.11 -1.28
CA TYR A 185 22.37 64.36 -2.05
C TYR A 185 21.34 65.29 -1.40
N GLY A 186 20.91 64.96 -0.16
CA GLY A 186 19.93 65.81 0.57
C GLY A 186 18.50 65.81 0.02
N MET A 187 18.17 64.78 -0.79
CA MET A 187 16.84 64.65 -1.42
C MET A 187 15.91 63.69 -0.67
N SER A 188 16.37 63.06 0.40
CA SER A 188 15.60 62.12 1.23
C SER A 188 15.95 62.28 2.70
N ASP A 189 14.98 61.93 3.58
CA ASP A 189 15.19 61.91 5.03
C ASP A 189 15.83 60.58 5.48
N GLY A 190 16.61 60.58 6.59
CA GLY A 190 17.29 59.42 7.14
C GLY A 190 16.31 58.33 7.61
N VAL A 191 15.07 58.67 7.93
CA VAL A 191 14.03 57.70 8.31
C VAL A 191 13.70 56.75 7.16
N ALA A 192 13.75 57.22 5.90
CA ALA A 192 13.49 56.37 4.73
C ALA A 192 14.59 55.34 4.46
N LEU A 193 15.79 55.48 5.04
CA LEU A 193 16.90 54.56 4.91
C LEU A 193 16.80 53.40 5.94
N GLU A 194 16.10 53.62 7.06
CA GLU A 194 15.95 52.67 8.16
C GLU A 194 14.69 51.78 8.07
N GLN A 195 13.78 52.06 7.13
CA GLN A 195 12.57 51.25 6.82
C GLN A 195 12.81 50.25 5.72
#